data_807a29d555a0530e3f9d5c600f3a4cfc
#
_entry.id   807a29d555a0530e3f9d5c600f3a4cfc
#
_cell.length_a   1.000
_cell.length_b   1.000
_cell.length_c   1.000
_cell.angle_alpha   90.00
_cell.angle_beta   90.00
_cell.angle_gamma   90.00
#
_symmetry.space_group_name_H-M   'P 1'
#
loop_
_entity.id
_entity.type
_entity.pdbx_description
1 polymer ?
#
loop_
_entity_poly.entity_id
_entity_poly.type
_entity_poly.pdbx_seq_one_letter_code
_entity_poly.pdbx_strand_id
1 'polypeptide(L)'
;MNDYTLLLLGVACAGLGGELFVRGAVGLAHWARVRPGIIGATVAAFATSSPELSVAINSALAGNPKISLGDALGSNVVNVALILGLALLISGIQSPRDSVKRDFPVGVLIPIITGVLFLDGELSRIDGLLMLGMFCAWLVATIIEARKQRSAADKILGEHRIWLVVLSCVAGLALLVAAGNFIVKGARGLALVFGVGEFIIGATIVAIGTSVPELATTIIAKLRGHDEVGLGTILGSNIFNGIFIIAVAAIIHPITVAWREIAIALVFGLVALVCTYPPRTGFIERRRGVLLLALYVAYLAALFQLGVA
;
A
#
# COMPACT_ATOMS: atom_id res chain seq x y z
N MET A 1 -14.16 25.65 4.05
CA MET A 1 -12.70 25.61 4.37
C MET A 1 -11.97 25.86 3.07
N ASN A 2 -10.93 26.69 3.08
CA ASN A 2 -10.12 26.85 1.87
C ASN A 2 -9.16 25.67 1.69
N ASP A 3 -8.62 25.50 0.48
CA ASP A 3 -7.81 24.33 0.12
C ASP A 3 -6.51 24.24 0.95
N TYR A 4 -5.92 25.38 1.31
CA TYR A 4 -4.73 25.43 2.16
C TYR A 4 -5.02 24.94 3.58
N THR A 5 -6.19 25.29 4.16
CA THR A 5 -6.56 24.78 5.50
C THR A 5 -6.84 23.29 5.48
N LEU A 6 -7.41 22.74 4.39
CA LEU A 6 -7.59 21.32 4.21
C LEU A 6 -6.24 20.58 4.19
N LEU A 7 -5.27 21.11 3.42
CA LEU A 7 -3.93 20.52 3.35
C LEU A 7 -3.23 20.53 4.71
N LEU A 8 -3.26 21.66 5.44
CA LEU A 8 -2.63 21.75 6.78
C LEU A 8 -3.28 20.79 7.78
N LEU A 9 -4.60 20.68 7.79
CA LEU A 9 -5.32 19.72 8.64
C LEU A 9 -4.98 18.28 8.24
N GLY A 10 -4.90 18.00 6.94
CA GLY A 10 -4.49 16.70 6.43
C GLY A 10 -3.11 16.29 6.94
N VAL A 11 -2.11 17.17 6.85
CA VAL A 11 -0.75 16.93 7.36
C VAL A 11 -0.74 16.71 8.88
N ALA A 12 -1.48 17.53 9.63
CA ALA A 12 -1.57 17.36 11.09
C ALA A 12 -2.22 16.02 11.47
N CYS A 13 -3.34 15.66 10.81
CA CYS A 13 -4.00 14.36 11.00
C CYS A 13 -3.07 13.19 10.61
N ALA A 14 -2.29 13.31 9.53
CA ALA A 14 -1.34 12.28 9.10
C ALA A 14 -0.25 12.03 10.15
N GLY A 15 0.34 13.10 10.70
CA GLY A 15 1.37 13.00 11.75
C GLY A 15 0.85 12.37 13.03
N LEU A 16 -0.27 12.87 13.57
CA LEU A 16 -0.88 12.34 14.79
C LEU A 16 -1.43 10.91 14.60
N GLY A 17 -2.11 10.68 13.48
CA GLY A 17 -2.68 9.38 13.14
C GLY A 17 -1.60 8.32 12.94
N GLY A 18 -0.52 8.65 12.23
CA GLY A 18 0.63 7.77 12.03
C GLY A 18 1.30 7.38 13.35
N GLU A 19 1.52 8.35 14.25
CA GLU A 19 2.10 8.08 15.59
C GLU A 19 1.23 7.11 16.39
N LEU A 20 -0.09 7.37 16.48
CA LEU A 20 -1.01 6.50 17.20
C LEU A 20 -1.10 5.12 16.58
N PHE A 21 -1.18 5.05 15.24
CA PHE A 21 -1.33 3.80 14.52
C PHE A 21 -0.09 2.91 14.64
N VAL A 22 1.12 3.47 14.48
CA VAL A 22 2.38 2.71 14.64
C VAL A 22 2.53 2.19 16.08
N ARG A 23 2.24 3.01 17.09
CA ARG A 23 2.23 2.56 18.50
C ARG A 23 1.25 1.41 18.72
N GLY A 24 0.04 1.53 18.17
CA GLY A 24 -0.97 0.49 18.22
C GLY A 24 -0.52 -0.79 17.51
N ALA A 25 0.04 -0.70 16.30
CA ALA A 25 0.51 -1.85 15.54
C ALA A 25 1.67 -2.60 16.24
N VAL A 26 2.65 -1.87 16.79
CA VAL A 26 3.73 -2.47 17.59
C VAL A 26 3.18 -3.09 18.87
N GLY A 27 2.27 -2.41 19.56
CA GLY A 27 1.59 -2.95 20.76
C GLY A 27 0.80 -4.22 20.44
N LEU A 28 0.11 -4.27 19.30
CA LEU A 28 -0.62 -5.46 18.85
C LEU A 28 0.33 -6.64 18.56
N ALA A 29 1.49 -6.37 17.96
CA ALA A 29 2.51 -7.39 17.70
C ALA A 29 3.04 -7.99 19.02
N HIS A 30 3.34 -7.15 20.00
CA HIS A 30 3.75 -7.60 21.34
C HIS A 30 2.66 -8.42 22.03
N TRP A 31 1.42 -7.94 22.01
CA TRP A 31 0.29 -8.67 22.61
C TRP A 31 0.05 -10.01 21.93
N ALA A 32 0.10 -10.05 20.58
CA ALA A 32 -0.06 -11.28 19.81
C ALA A 32 1.16 -12.20 19.87
N ARG A 33 2.28 -11.72 20.42
CA ARG A 33 3.59 -12.41 20.49
C ARG A 33 4.11 -12.80 19.10
N VAL A 34 3.97 -11.90 18.15
CA VAL A 34 4.49 -12.06 16.77
C VAL A 34 5.42 -10.90 16.43
N ARG A 35 6.22 -11.07 15.38
CA ARG A 35 7.08 -9.98 14.90
C ARG A 35 6.25 -8.82 14.37
N PRO A 36 6.65 -7.55 14.65
CA PRO A 36 5.94 -6.36 14.18
C PRO A 36 5.75 -6.33 12.66
N GLY A 37 6.68 -6.87 11.87
CA GLY A 37 6.55 -6.99 10.42
C GLY A 37 5.37 -7.84 9.95
N ILE A 38 4.95 -8.86 10.72
CA ILE A 38 3.74 -9.65 10.39
C ILE A 38 2.48 -8.79 10.58
N ILE A 39 2.41 -8.03 11.68
CA ILE A 39 1.30 -7.08 11.89
C ILE A 39 1.30 -6.01 10.81
N GLY A 40 2.49 -5.50 10.43
CA GLY A 40 2.64 -4.60 9.31
C GLY A 40 2.05 -5.17 8.01
N ALA A 41 2.49 -6.38 7.63
CA ALA A 41 2.06 -7.02 6.39
C ALA A 41 0.59 -7.49 6.37
N THR A 42 -0.07 -7.58 7.51
CA THR A 42 -1.46 -8.05 7.61
C THR A 42 -2.40 -6.96 8.12
N VAL A 43 -2.47 -6.78 9.44
CA VAL A 43 -3.44 -5.88 10.08
C VAL A 43 -3.24 -4.43 9.66
N ALA A 44 -1.99 -3.94 9.66
CA ALA A 44 -1.71 -2.57 9.27
C ALA A 44 -1.98 -2.36 7.78
N ALA A 45 -1.50 -3.25 6.91
CA ALA A 45 -1.74 -3.17 5.47
C ALA A 45 -3.23 -3.19 5.13
N PHE A 46 -4.01 -4.13 5.72
CA PHE A 46 -5.46 -4.17 5.53
C PHE A 46 -6.14 -2.88 5.98
N ALA A 47 -5.75 -2.37 7.16
CA ALA A 47 -6.35 -1.18 7.72
C ALA A 47 -6.04 0.07 6.88
N THR A 48 -4.78 0.25 6.45
CA THR A 48 -4.37 1.43 5.67
C THR A 48 -4.88 1.39 4.24
N SER A 49 -5.05 0.20 3.63
CA SER A 49 -5.63 0.04 2.28
C SER A 49 -7.17 -0.08 2.28
N SER A 50 -7.83 0.22 3.40
CA SER A 50 -9.30 0.27 3.44
C SER A 50 -9.93 1.38 2.57
N PRO A 51 -9.31 2.56 2.36
CA PRO A 51 -9.79 3.54 1.39
C PRO A 51 -9.80 3.00 -0.04
N GLU A 52 -8.70 2.33 -0.46
CA GLU A 52 -8.59 1.70 -1.78
C GLU A 52 -9.67 0.63 -1.98
N LEU A 53 -9.91 -0.21 -0.96
CA LEU A 53 -10.98 -1.21 -1.00
C LEU A 53 -12.35 -0.56 -1.15
N SER A 54 -12.59 0.54 -0.45
CA SER A 54 -13.84 1.30 -0.56
C SER A 54 -14.02 1.88 -1.96
N VAL A 55 -12.98 2.48 -2.54
CA VAL A 55 -12.97 2.99 -3.92
C VAL A 55 -13.27 1.84 -4.88
N ALA A 56 -12.60 0.70 -4.72
CA ALA A 56 -12.75 -0.46 -5.59
C ALA A 56 -14.17 -1.03 -5.58
N ILE A 57 -14.77 -1.23 -4.42
CA ILE A 57 -16.14 -1.74 -4.30
C ILE A 57 -17.14 -0.75 -4.91
N ASN A 58 -17.04 0.54 -4.54
CA ASN A 58 -18.01 1.53 -5.01
C ASN A 58 -17.92 1.76 -6.52
N SER A 59 -16.71 1.82 -7.09
CA SER A 59 -16.54 2.00 -8.54
C SER A 59 -16.98 0.74 -9.32
N ALA A 60 -16.72 -0.46 -8.83
CA ALA A 60 -17.18 -1.69 -9.46
C ALA A 60 -18.72 -1.80 -9.42
N LEU A 61 -19.36 -1.47 -8.30
CA LEU A 61 -20.83 -1.43 -8.17
C LEU A 61 -21.46 -0.35 -9.07
N ALA A 62 -20.76 0.76 -9.29
CA ALA A 62 -21.19 1.81 -10.20
C ALA A 62 -20.98 1.48 -11.70
N GLY A 63 -20.44 0.30 -12.03
CA GLY A 63 -20.16 -0.11 -13.40
C GLY A 63 -18.88 0.50 -14.00
N ASN A 64 -17.99 1.05 -13.15
CA ASN A 64 -16.72 1.66 -13.53
C ASN A 64 -15.50 0.91 -12.93
N PRO A 65 -15.36 -0.40 -13.15
CA PRO A 65 -14.32 -1.23 -12.50
C PRO A 65 -12.90 -0.85 -12.94
N LYS A 66 -12.73 -0.12 -14.06
CA LYS A 66 -11.43 0.42 -14.49
C LYS A 66 -10.79 1.33 -13.45
N ILE A 67 -11.60 2.10 -12.73
CA ILE A 67 -11.13 2.98 -11.64
C ILE A 67 -10.52 2.14 -10.52
N SER A 68 -11.16 1.03 -10.16
CA SER A 68 -10.63 0.09 -9.15
C SER A 68 -9.26 -0.46 -9.53
N LEU A 69 -9.12 -0.88 -10.79
CA LEU A 69 -7.86 -1.45 -11.30
C LEU A 69 -6.76 -0.38 -11.34
N GLY A 70 -7.09 0.82 -11.85
CA GLY A 70 -6.16 1.95 -11.92
C GLY A 70 -5.67 2.38 -10.54
N ASP A 71 -6.58 2.53 -9.57
CA ASP A 71 -6.25 2.89 -8.19
C ASP A 71 -5.37 1.82 -7.53
N ALA A 72 -5.75 0.54 -7.59
CA ALA A 72 -4.99 -0.54 -6.97
C ALA A 72 -3.57 -0.69 -7.56
N LEU A 73 -3.42 -0.64 -8.90
CA LEU A 73 -2.12 -0.74 -9.55
C LEU A 73 -1.29 0.54 -9.36
N GLY A 74 -1.93 1.72 -9.41
CA GLY A 74 -1.29 3.01 -9.15
C GLY A 74 -0.77 3.11 -7.72
N SER A 75 -1.58 2.74 -6.73
CA SER A 75 -1.17 2.70 -5.31
C SER A 75 0.00 1.75 -5.07
N ASN A 76 0.08 0.63 -5.80
CA ASN A 76 1.23 -0.28 -5.70
C ASN A 76 2.53 0.39 -6.18
N VAL A 77 2.49 1.19 -7.23
CA VAL A 77 3.65 1.98 -7.67
C VAL A 77 3.99 3.07 -6.66
N VAL A 78 2.99 3.82 -6.17
CA VAL A 78 3.16 4.86 -5.14
C VAL A 78 3.80 4.28 -3.89
N ASN A 79 3.31 3.16 -3.39
CA ASN A 79 3.80 2.50 -2.19
C ASN A 79 5.30 2.16 -2.28
N VAL A 80 5.74 1.56 -3.37
CA VAL A 80 7.15 1.13 -3.50
C VAL A 80 8.03 2.26 -4.02
N ALA A 81 7.65 2.90 -5.12
CA ALA A 81 8.53 3.87 -5.76
C ALA A 81 8.58 5.20 -5.00
N LEU A 82 7.44 5.71 -4.52
CA LEU A 82 7.41 6.96 -3.77
C LEU A 82 7.63 6.74 -2.27
N ILE A 83 6.76 5.99 -1.60
CA ILE A 83 6.73 5.92 -0.14
C ILE A 83 7.95 5.20 0.41
N LEU A 84 8.26 3.98 -0.08
CA LEU A 84 9.46 3.26 0.34
C LEU A 84 10.72 3.99 -0.14
N GLY A 85 10.69 4.64 -1.31
CA GLY A 85 11.74 5.52 -1.79
C GLY A 85 12.08 6.64 -0.79
N LEU A 86 11.06 7.36 -0.30
CA LEU A 86 11.21 8.41 0.73
C LEU A 86 11.74 7.84 2.05
N ALA A 87 11.20 6.71 2.51
CA ALA A 87 11.66 6.06 3.74
C ALA A 87 13.14 5.67 3.67
N LEU A 88 13.59 5.14 2.53
CA LEU A 88 14.99 4.79 2.28
C LEU A 88 15.92 6.02 2.24
N LEU A 89 15.45 7.20 1.81
CA LEU A 89 16.23 8.44 1.86
C LEU A 89 16.56 8.88 3.29
N ILE A 90 15.70 8.56 4.26
CA ILE A 90 15.99 8.87 5.68
C ILE A 90 17.17 8.01 6.15
N SER A 91 17.05 6.68 6.00
CA SER A 91 18.14 5.73 6.22
C SER A 91 17.83 4.40 5.53
N GLY A 92 18.83 3.53 5.31
CA GLY A 92 18.60 2.18 4.82
C GLY A 92 17.63 1.39 5.70
N ILE A 93 17.06 0.30 5.18
CA ILE A 93 16.06 -0.54 5.86
C ILE A 93 16.61 -1.95 5.99
N GLN A 94 16.58 -2.50 7.21
CA GLN A 94 16.84 -3.91 7.43
C GLN A 94 15.55 -4.71 7.19
N SER A 95 15.52 -5.49 6.11
CA SER A 95 14.38 -6.35 5.79
C SER A 95 14.39 -7.60 6.65
N PRO A 96 13.28 -7.96 7.32
CA PRO A 96 13.14 -9.22 8.02
C PRO A 96 13.26 -10.41 7.05
N ARG A 97 13.88 -11.52 7.49
CA ARG A 97 14.02 -12.72 6.67
C ARG A 97 12.69 -13.28 6.19
N ASP A 98 11.65 -13.12 7.00
CA ASP A 98 10.29 -13.59 6.69
C ASP A 98 9.70 -12.82 5.51
N SER A 99 9.82 -11.48 5.51
CA SER A 99 9.40 -10.65 4.38
C SER A 99 10.17 -10.98 3.10
N VAL A 100 11.50 -11.23 3.19
CA VAL A 100 12.32 -11.61 2.03
C VAL A 100 11.86 -12.93 1.41
N LYS A 101 11.45 -13.90 2.23
CA LYS A 101 11.08 -15.26 1.78
C LYS A 101 9.62 -15.39 1.38
N ARG A 102 8.74 -14.57 1.94
CA ARG A 102 7.29 -14.66 1.74
C ARG A 102 6.73 -13.49 0.96
N ASP A 103 6.92 -12.25 1.45
CA ASP A 103 6.18 -11.10 0.94
C ASP A 103 6.79 -10.55 -0.36
N PHE A 104 8.10 -10.45 -0.45
CA PHE A 104 8.77 -9.99 -1.69
C PHE A 104 8.50 -10.89 -2.89
N PRO A 105 8.63 -12.24 -2.81
CA PRO A 105 8.31 -13.10 -3.93
C PRO A 105 6.86 -12.96 -4.39
N VAL A 106 5.91 -12.90 -3.45
CA VAL A 106 4.50 -12.70 -3.79
C VAL A 106 4.29 -11.33 -4.42
N GLY A 107 4.87 -10.26 -3.86
CA GLY A 107 4.80 -8.91 -4.42
C GLY A 107 5.32 -8.84 -5.87
N VAL A 108 6.44 -9.51 -6.18
CA VAL A 108 7.01 -9.58 -7.54
C VAL A 108 6.12 -10.39 -8.48
N LEU A 109 5.50 -11.47 -8.00
CA LEU A 109 4.63 -12.31 -8.82
C LEU A 109 3.31 -11.63 -9.18
N ILE A 110 2.78 -10.75 -8.34
CA ILE A 110 1.48 -10.08 -8.55
C ILE A 110 1.38 -9.36 -9.89
N PRO A 111 2.27 -8.41 -10.25
CA PRO A 111 2.15 -7.73 -11.54
C PRO A 111 2.31 -8.68 -12.73
N ILE A 112 3.09 -9.74 -12.59
CA ILE A 112 3.27 -10.77 -13.62
C ILE A 112 1.97 -11.56 -13.80
N ILE A 113 1.37 -12.03 -12.71
CA ILE A 113 0.11 -12.79 -12.73
C ILE A 113 -1.02 -11.93 -13.27
N THR A 114 -1.15 -10.69 -12.78
CA THR A 114 -2.16 -9.76 -13.28
C THR A 114 -1.99 -9.54 -14.79
N GLY A 115 -0.74 -9.36 -15.25
CA GLY A 115 -0.45 -9.25 -16.69
C GLY A 115 -0.83 -10.50 -17.48
N VAL A 116 -0.57 -11.69 -16.97
CA VAL A 116 -0.93 -12.97 -17.62
C VAL A 116 -2.44 -13.17 -17.68
N LEU A 117 -3.15 -12.90 -16.57
CA LEU A 117 -4.61 -13.01 -16.53
C LEU A 117 -5.29 -11.99 -17.47
N PHE A 118 -4.59 -10.90 -17.80
CA PHE A 118 -5.08 -9.84 -18.68
C PHE A 118 -4.76 -10.02 -20.15
N LEU A 119 -4.13 -11.14 -20.55
CA LEU A 119 -3.72 -11.37 -21.95
C LEU A 119 -4.88 -11.42 -22.96
N ASP A 120 -6.07 -11.80 -22.53
CA ASP A 120 -7.31 -11.80 -23.31
C ASP A 120 -8.03 -10.43 -23.33
N GLY A 121 -7.50 -9.43 -22.58
CA GLY A 121 -8.04 -8.07 -22.50
C GLY A 121 -9.13 -7.87 -21.43
N GLU A 122 -9.41 -8.89 -20.62
CA GLU A 122 -10.43 -8.85 -19.57
C GLU A 122 -9.96 -9.59 -18.31
N LEU A 123 -10.17 -8.99 -17.14
CA LEU A 123 -10.15 -9.73 -15.88
C LEU A 123 -11.57 -10.21 -15.58
N SER A 124 -11.82 -11.48 -15.81
CA SER A 124 -13.11 -12.12 -15.59
C SER A 124 -13.38 -12.36 -14.09
N ARG A 125 -14.61 -12.76 -13.75
CA ARG A 125 -14.93 -13.21 -12.39
C ARG A 125 -14.15 -14.44 -11.96
N ILE A 126 -13.79 -15.31 -12.93
CA ILE A 126 -12.98 -16.51 -12.65
C ILE A 126 -11.56 -16.09 -12.27
N ASP A 127 -10.98 -15.15 -12.99
CA ASP A 127 -9.66 -14.59 -12.63
C ASP A 127 -9.69 -13.94 -11.25
N GLY A 128 -10.74 -13.19 -10.94
CA GLY A 128 -10.98 -12.65 -9.60
C GLY A 128 -11.02 -13.74 -8.52
N LEU A 129 -11.71 -14.86 -8.75
CA LEU A 129 -11.75 -15.99 -7.82
C LEU A 129 -10.38 -16.67 -7.68
N LEU A 130 -9.62 -16.81 -8.75
CA LEU A 130 -8.24 -17.33 -8.72
C LEU A 130 -7.33 -16.42 -7.89
N MET A 131 -7.37 -15.11 -8.13
CA MET A 131 -6.63 -14.12 -7.35
C MET A 131 -7.01 -14.14 -5.87
N LEU A 132 -8.31 -14.25 -5.56
CA LEU A 132 -8.79 -14.37 -4.17
C LEU A 132 -8.26 -15.66 -3.51
N GLY A 133 -8.23 -16.79 -4.24
CA GLY A 133 -7.63 -18.03 -3.77
C GLY A 133 -6.13 -17.88 -3.45
N MET A 134 -5.38 -17.16 -4.30
CA MET A 134 -3.97 -16.84 -4.06
C MET A 134 -3.79 -15.96 -2.82
N PHE A 135 -4.64 -14.96 -2.63
CA PHE A 135 -4.63 -14.13 -1.42
C PHE A 135 -4.88 -14.97 -0.16
N CYS A 136 -5.89 -15.85 -0.18
CA CYS A 136 -6.18 -16.76 0.92
C CYS A 136 -4.98 -17.67 1.23
N ALA A 137 -4.30 -18.21 0.22
CA ALA A 137 -3.12 -19.04 0.40
C ALA A 137 -1.97 -18.26 1.07
N TRP A 138 -1.67 -17.03 0.61
CA TRP A 138 -0.68 -16.16 1.24
C TRP A 138 -1.05 -15.82 2.68
N LEU A 139 -2.33 -15.48 2.96
CA LEU A 139 -2.81 -15.15 4.30
C LEU A 139 -2.67 -16.34 5.25
N VAL A 140 -3.05 -17.55 4.80
CA VAL A 140 -2.89 -18.79 5.57
C VAL A 140 -1.41 -19.06 5.87
N ALA A 141 -0.51 -18.92 4.88
CA ALA A 141 0.93 -19.06 5.09
C ALA A 141 1.45 -18.07 6.15
N THR A 142 0.98 -16.82 6.10
CA THR A 142 1.34 -15.77 7.06
C THR A 142 0.83 -16.09 8.47
N ILE A 143 -0.39 -16.60 8.61
CA ILE A 143 -0.97 -17.01 9.89
C ILE A 143 -0.21 -18.22 10.48
N ILE A 144 0.15 -19.20 9.65
CA ILE A 144 0.94 -20.36 10.09
C ILE A 144 2.30 -19.90 10.64
N GLU A 145 2.95 -18.97 9.95
CA GLU A 145 4.23 -18.42 10.39
C GLU A 145 4.10 -17.64 11.70
N ALA A 146 3.05 -16.79 11.82
CA ALA A 146 2.74 -16.07 13.05
C ALA A 146 2.55 -17.02 14.24
N ARG A 147 1.84 -18.15 14.05
CA ARG A 147 1.64 -19.17 15.09
C ARG A 147 2.95 -19.85 15.51
N LYS A 148 3.84 -20.15 14.56
CA LYS A 148 5.16 -20.71 14.85
C LYS A 148 6.03 -19.75 15.68
N GLN A 149 5.98 -18.46 15.37
CA GLN A 149 6.71 -17.42 16.12
C GLN A 149 6.18 -17.26 17.54
N ARG A 150 4.85 -17.31 17.72
CA ARG A 150 4.21 -17.26 19.04
C ARG A 150 4.68 -18.39 19.96
N SER A 151 4.80 -19.60 19.42
CA SER A 151 5.26 -20.77 20.18
C SER A 151 6.72 -20.63 20.67
N ALA A 152 7.55 -19.88 19.94
CA ALA A 152 8.96 -19.64 20.31
C ALA A 152 9.12 -18.46 21.30
N ALA A 153 8.12 -17.60 21.45
CA ALA A 153 8.18 -16.32 22.18
C ALA A 153 7.62 -16.38 23.63
N ASP A 154 7.40 -17.57 24.19
CA ASP A 154 6.68 -17.78 25.48
C ASP A 154 7.30 -17.13 26.73
N LYS A 155 8.32 -16.28 26.62
CA LYS A 155 9.06 -15.71 27.77
C LYS A 155 9.18 -14.19 27.85
N ILE A 156 8.55 -13.41 26.97
CA ILE A 156 8.62 -11.95 27.05
C ILE A 156 7.25 -11.40 27.43
N LEU A 157 7.04 -11.23 28.73
CA LEU A 157 5.86 -10.59 29.31
C LEU A 157 5.96 -9.07 29.18
N GLY A 158 5.06 -8.49 28.40
CA GLY A 158 4.71 -7.07 28.47
C GLY A 158 3.19 -6.99 28.65
N GLU A 159 2.74 -6.64 29.85
CA GLU A 159 1.33 -6.33 30.08
C GLU A 159 0.97 -5.00 29.40
N HIS A 160 0.64 -5.05 28.12
CA HIS A 160 -0.04 -3.92 27.50
C HIS A 160 -1.55 -4.15 27.58
N ARG A 161 -2.27 -3.18 28.13
CA ARG A 161 -3.73 -3.20 28.18
C ARG A 161 -4.24 -3.22 26.73
N ILE A 162 -4.67 -4.37 26.25
CA ILE A 162 -5.07 -4.59 24.85
C ILE A 162 -6.08 -3.55 24.35
N TRP A 163 -6.99 -3.07 25.20
CA TRP A 163 -7.96 -2.06 24.83
C TRP A 163 -7.31 -0.72 24.42
N LEU A 164 -6.19 -0.31 25.07
CA LEU A 164 -5.43 0.89 24.69
C LEU A 164 -4.72 0.69 23.35
N VAL A 165 -4.19 -0.51 23.12
CA VAL A 165 -3.57 -0.88 21.85
C VAL A 165 -4.60 -0.79 20.71
N VAL A 166 -5.77 -1.42 20.89
CA VAL A 166 -6.86 -1.38 19.91
C VAL A 166 -7.36 0.05 19.70
N LEU A 167 -7.55 0.81 20.79
CA LEU A 167 -7.97 2.21 20.70
C LEU A 167 -6.96 3.06 19.91
N SER A 168 -5.65 2.86 20.14
CA SER A 168 -4.60 3.55 19.39
C SER A 168 -4.62 3.20 17.91
N CYS A 169 -4.83 1.92 17.56
CA CYS A 169 -4.98 1.48 16.17
C CYS A 169 -6.21 2.14 15.53
N VAL A 170 -7.38 2.09 16.17
CA VAL A 170 -8.63 2.61 15.61
C VAL A 170 -8.60 4.13 15.48
N ALA A 171 -8.16 4.84 16.53
CA ALA A 171 -8.05 6.30 16.51
C ALA A 171 -7.00 6.77 15.50
N GLY A 172 -5.85 6.09 15.45
CA GLY A 172 -4.80 6.36 14.46
C GLY A 172 -5.31 6.18 13.04
N LEU A 173 -5.97 5.05 12.74
CA LEU A 173 -6.55 4.78 11.42
C LEU A 173 -7.61 5.82 11.04
N ALA A 174 -8.52 6.18 11.95
CA ALA A 174 -9.54 7.20 11.67
C ALA A 174 -8.90 8.55 11.29
N LEU A 175 -7.84 8.96 11.98
CA LEU A 175 -7.08 10.18 11.65
C LEU A 175 -6.36 10.06 10.29
N LEU A 176 -5.78 8.89 9.97
CA LEU A 176 -5.10 8.64 8.70
C LEU A 176 -6.08 8.70 7.51
N VAL A 177 -7.27 8.09 7.65
CA VAL A 177 -8.33 8.16 6.63
C VAL A 177 -8.83 9.60 6.47
N ALA A 178 -9.01 10.34 7.58
CA ALA A 178 -9.37 11.76 7.53
C ALA A 178 -8.27 12.59 6.84
N ALA A 179 -6.99 12.30 7.12
CA ALA A 179 -5.85 12.95 6.49
C ALA A 179 -5.88 12.79 4.97
N GLY A 180 -6.05 11.57 4.46
CA GLY A 180 -6.18 11.30 3.04
C GLY A 180 -7.31 12.09 2.39
N ASN A 181 -8.50 12.08 2.99
CA ASN A 181 -9.65 12.84 2.51
C ASN A 181 -9.40 14.36 2.45
N PHE A 182 -8.75 14.95 3.47
CA PHE A 182 -8.42 16.36 3.50
C PHE A 182 -7.38 16.73 2.44
N ILE A 183 -6.34 15.90 2.30
CA ILE A 183 -5.28 16.13 1.30
C ILE A 183 -5.84 16.03 -0.12
N VAL A 184 -6.64 15.01 -0.43
CA VAL A 184 -7.28 14.87 -1.76
C VAL A 184 -8.15 16.07 -2.09
N LYS A 185 -9.03 16.47 -1.16
CA LYS A 185 -9.93 17.61 -1.40
C LYS A 185 -9.16 18.91 -1.62
N GLY A 186 -8.17 19.21 -0.76
CA GLY A 186 -7.37 20.42 -0.88
C GLY A 186 -6.50 20.42 -2.15
N ALA A 187 -5.86 19.31 -2.48
CA ALA A 187 -5.03 19.20 -3.67
C ALA A 187 -5.85 19.27 -4.97
N ARG A 188 -7.04 18.64 -5.01
CA ARG A 188 -7.95 18.71 -6.16
C ARG A 188 -8.41 20.15 -6.40
N GLY A 189 -8.78 20.88 -5.34
CA GLY A 189 -9.18 22.27 -5.45
C GLY A 189 -8.08 23.12 -6.09
N LEU A 190 -6.84 23.01 -5.62
CA LEU A 190 -5.69 23.73 -6.17
C LEU A 190 -5.38 23.30 -7.62
N ALA A 191 -5.41 22.00 -7.92
CA ALA A 191 -5.13 21.49 -9.26
C ALA A 191 -6.12 22.00 -10.31
N LEU A 192 -7.40 22.12 -9.97
CA LEU A 192 -8.43 22.72 -10.84
C LEU A 192 -8.17 24.21 -11.11
N VAL A 193 -7.72 24.95 -10.08
CA VAL A 193 -7.33 26.37 -10.23
C VAL A 193 -6.16 26.53 -11.20
N PHE A 194 -5.21 25.57 -11.20
CA PHE A 194 -4.06 25.55 -12.12
C PHE A 194 -4.36 24.89 -13.48
N GLY A 195 -5.61 24.51 -13.76
CA GLY A 195 -6.01 23.94 -15.04
C GLY A 195 -5.55 22.52 -15.30
N VAL A 196 -5.23 21.75 -14.25
CA VAL A 196 -4.85 20.32 -14.36
C VAL A 196 -6.10 19.49 -14.66
N GLY A 197 -6.04 18.66 -15.71
CA GLY A 197 -7.17 17.84 -16.14
C GLY A 197 -7.61 16.80 -15.09
N GLU A 198 -8.92 16.49 -15.05
CA GLU A 198 -9.51 15.59 -14.04
C GLU A 198 -8.91 14.18 -14.04
N PHE A 199 -8.55 13.65 -15.22
CA PHE A 199 -7.88 12.33 -15.32
C PHE A 199 -6.54 12.32 -14.61
N ILE A 200 -5.72 13.36 -14.82
CA ILE A 200 -4.40 13.47 -14.20
C ILE A 200 -4.53 13.62 -12.68
N ILE A 201 -5.53 14.40 -12.22
CA ILE A 201 -5.85 14.54 -10.80
C ILE A 201 -6.19 13.17 -10.19
N GLY A 202 -7.04 12.38 -10.89
CA GLY A 202 -7.41 11.03 -10.44
C GLY A 202 -6.22 10.08 -10.37
N ALA A 203 -5.45 9.97 -11.44
CA ALA A 203 -4.34 9.03 -11.56
C ALA A 203 -3.13 9.37 -10.66
N THR A 204 -3.00 10.61 -10.20
CA THR A 204 -1.88 11.07 -9.37
C THR A 204 -2.30 11.49 -7.97
N ILE A 205 -3.13 12.52 -7.86
CA ILE A 205 -3.50 13.13 -6.57
C ILE A 205 -4.39 12.20 -5.76
N VAL A 206 -5.36 11.52 -6.41
CA VAL A 206 -6.25 10.58 -5.71
C VAL A 206 -5.46 9.37 -5.25
N ALA A 207 -4.64 8.76 -6.13
CA ALA A 207 -3.81 7.62 -5.77
C ALA A 207 -2.82 7.94 -4.62
N ILE A 208 -2.15 9.11 -4.67
CA ILE A 208 -1.31 9.56 -3.55
C ILE A 208 -2.14 9.78 -2.29
N GLY A 209 -3.34 10.35 -2.43
CA GLY A 209 -4.21 10.67 -1.31
C GLY A 209 -4.78 9.45 -0.60
N THR A 210 -5.15 8.39 -1.32
CA THR A 210 -5.57 7.11 -0.73
C THR A 210 -4.41 6.42 -0.04
N SER A 211 -3.17 6.58 -0.55
CA SER A 211 -1.95 6.02 0.06
C SER A 211 -1.33 6.90 1.17
N VAL A 212 -1.98 7.99 1.61
CA VAL A 212 -1.51 8.81 2.75
C VAL A 212 -1.40 8.01 4.05
N PRO A 213 -2.33 7.09 4.37
CA PRO A 213 -2.19 6.22 5.53
C PRO A 213 -0.91 5.38 5.49
N GLU A 214 -0.58 4.79 4.34
CA GLU A 214 0.65 4.03 4.13
C GLU A 214 1.89 4.91 4.27
N LEU A 215 1.86 6.10 3.67
CA LEU A 215 2.95 7.08 3.75
C LEU A 215 3.24 7.46 5.19
N ALA A 216 2.22 7.90 5.93
CA ALA A 216 2.37 8.32 7.31
C ALA A 216 2.84 7.17 8.20
N THR A 217 2.23 5.98 8.08
CA THR A 217 2.62 4.79 8.84
C THR A 217 4.07 4.41 8.56
N THR A 218 4.48 4.37 7.30
CA THR A 218 5.85 3.97 6.92
C THR A 218 6.89 4.97 7.39
N ILE A 219 6.65 6.28 7.21
CA ILE A 219 7.61 7.32 7.63
C ILE A 219 7.70 7.39 9.16
N ILE A 220 6.58 7.33 9.88
CA ILE A 220 6.59 7.34 11.35
C ILE A 220 7.24 6.06 11.90
N ALA A 221 6.93 4.88 11.35
CA ALA A 221 7.60 3.64 11.72
C ALA A 221 9.12 3.75 11.52
N LYS A 222 9.56 4.31 10.40
CA LYS A 222 10.98 4.60 10.11
C LYS A 222 11.63 5.50 11.16
N LEU A 223 10.99 6.62 11.49
CA LEU A 223 11.49 7.58 12.47
C LEU A 223 11.53 7.01 13.90
N ARG A 224 10.67 6.02 14.20
CA ARG A 224 10.61 5.33 15.48
C ARG A 224 11.48 4.08 15.57
N GLY A 225 12.22 3.73 14.50
CA GLY A 225 13.08 2.55 14.47
C GLY A 225 12.32 1.22 14.32
N HIS A 226 11.07 1.26 13.82
CA HIS A 226 10.24 0.10 13.54
C HIS A 226 10.17 -0.19 12.04
N ASP A 227 11.34 -0.28 11.40
CA ASP A 227 11.48 -0.50 9.93
C ASP A 227 10.64 -1.67 9.42
N GLU A 228 10.53 -2.73 10.22
CA GLU A 228 9.78 -3.94 9.89
C GLU A 228 8.26 -3.70 9.80
N VAL A 229 7.70 -2.74 10.57
CA VAL A 229 6.29 -2.35 10.45
C VAL A 229 6.08 -1.59 9.15
N GLY A 230 6.92 -0.59 8.86
CA GLY A 230 6.80 0.21 7.65
C GLY A 230 6.96 -0.63 6.38
N LEU A 231 8.03 -1.44 6.30
CA LEU A 231 8.26 -2.34 5.17
C LEU A 231 7.14 -3.38 5.04
N GLY A 232 6.69 -3.95 6.17
CA GLY A 232 5.58 -4.89 6.19
C GLY A 232 4.30 -4.26 5.66
N THR A 233 3.96 -3.03 6.10
CA THR A 233 2.78 -2.29 5.60
C THR A 233 2.85 -2.11 4.08
N ILE A 234 3.98 -1.63 3.54
CA ILE A 234 4.13 -1.43 2.09
C ILE A 234 3.97 -2.73 1.30
N LEU A 235 4.67 -3.79 1.68
CA LEU A 235 4.59 -5.08 0.97
C LEU A 235 3.20 -5.71 1.13
N GLY A 236 2.63 -5.65 2.33
CA GLY A 236 1.29 -6.15 2.62
C GLY A 236 0.21 -5.39 1.85
N SER A 237 0.26 -4.05 1.81
CA SER A 237 -0.66 -3.22 1.01
C SER A 237 -0.55 -3.54 -0.48
N ASN A 238 0.67 -3.75 -1.00
CA ASN A 238 0.84 -4.13 -2.40
C ASN A 238 0.24 -5.52 -2.71
N ILE A 239 0.37 -6.47 -1.79
CA ILE A 239 -0.28 -7.78 -1.91
C ILE A 239 -1.79 -7.64 -1.83
N PHE A 240 -2.27 -6.85 -0.87
CA PHE A 240 -3.68 -6.61 -0.65
C PHE A 240 -4.33 -5.92 -1.86
N ASN A 241 -3.74 -4.83 -2.35
CA ASN A 241 -4.21 -4.10 -3.52
C ASN A 241 -4.14 -4.98 -4.78
N GLY A 242 -3.00 -5.62 -5.01
CA GLY A 242 -2.70 -6.33 -6.25
C GLY A 242 -3.45 -7.64 -6.46
N ILE A 243 -3.86 -8.34 -5.40
CA ILE A 243 -4.63 -9.59 -5.53
C ILE A 243 -5.98 -9.59 -4.84
N PHE A 244 -6.15 -8.95 -3.66
CA PHE A 244 -7.45 -8.96 -2.99
C PHE A 244 -8.38 -7.87 -3.54
N ILE A 245 -7.95 -6.63 -3.62
CA ILE A 245 -8.80 -5.52 -4.08
C ILE A 245 -9.19 -5.71 -5.54
N ILE A 246 -8.22 -6.04 -6.40
CA ILE A 246 -8.49 -6.34 -7.82
C ILE A 246 -9.44 -7.53 -7.97
N ALA A 247 -9.24 -8.60 -7.17
CA ALA A 247 -10.13 -9.76 -7.16
C ALA A 247 -11.57 -9.38 -6.82
N VAL A 248 -11.77 -8.62 -5.73
CA VAL A 248 -13.09 -8.15 -5.31
C VAL A 248 -13.75 -7.33 -6.41
N ALA A 249 -13.02 -6.40 -7.02
CA ALA A 249 -13.54 -5.58 -8.12
C ALA A 249 -13.95 -6.44 -9.32
N ALA A 250 -13.11 -7.39 -9.76
CA ALA A 250 -13.37 -8.27 -10.90
C ALA A 250 -14.56 -9.24 -10.64
N ILE A 251 -14.72 -9.73 -9.41
CA ILE A 251 -15.87 -10.58 -9.01
C ILE A 251 -17.17 -9.77 -9.08
N ILE A 252 -17.17 -8.53 -8.61
CA ILE A 252 -18.35 -7.64 -8.66
C ILE A 252 -18.67 -7.33 -10.12
N HIS A 253 -17.69 -6.84 -10.87
CA HIS A 253 -17.83 -6.45 -12.26
C HIS A 253 -16.57 -6.80 -13.05
N PRO A 254 -16.64 -7.64 -14.11
CA PRO A 254 -15.49 -7.94 -14.96
C PRO A 254 -14.83 -6.67 -15.49
N ILE A 255 -13.50 -6.66 -15.56
CA ILE A 255 -12.72 -5.46 -15.85
C ILE A 255 -12.13 -5.57 -17.25
N THR A 256 -12.68 -4.82 -18.19
CA THR A 256 -12.16 -4.73 -19.57
C THR A 256 -11.39 -3.42 -19.73
N VAL A 257 -10.11 -3.47 -20.05
CA VAL A 257 -9.21 -2.30 -20.22
C VAL A 257 -8.25 -2.55 -21.35
N ALA A 258 -7.80 -1.52 -22.06
CA ALA A 258 -6.76 -1.67 -23.04
C ALA A 258 -5.42 -2.01 -22.36
N TRP A 259 -4.67 -2.98 -22.92
CA TRP A 259 -3.37 -3.39 -22.39
C TRP A 259 -2.42 -2.22 -22.11
N ARG A 260 -2.44 -1.20 -22.97
CA ARG A 260 -1.60 0.00 -22.82
C ARG A 260 -1.86 0.75 -21.51
N GLU A 261 -3.10 0.75 -21.02
CA GLU A 261 -3.48 1.49 -19.80
C GLU A 261 -2.87 0.86 -18.54
N ILE A 262 -2.78 -0.48 -18.50
CA ILE A 262 -2.26 -1.19 -17.32
C ILE A 262 -0.76 -1.49 -17.40
N ALA A 263 -0.22 -1.63 -18.63
CA ALA A 263 1.17 -2.06 -18.82
C ALA A 263 2.18 -1.16 -18.11
N ILE A 264 1.95 0.16 -18.12
CA ILE A 264 2.82 1.13 -17.43
C ILE A 264 2.85 0.83 -15.93
N ALA A 265 1.68 0.72 -15.28
CA ALA A 265 1.61 0.48 -13.84
C ALA A 265 2.21 -0.89 -13.47
N LEU A 266 1.94 -1.94 -14.27
CA LEU A 266 2.51 -3.28 -14.05
C LEU A 266 4.04 -3.29 -14.19
N VAL A 267 4.57 -2.67 -15.25
CA VAL A 267 6.02 -2.64 -15.49
C VAL A 267 6.73 -1.80 -14.43
N PHE A 268 6.24 -0.59 -14.13
CA PHE A 268 6.87 0.26 -13.12
C PHE A 268 6.75 -0.33 -11.71
N GLY A 269 5.61 -0.96 -11.36
CA GLY A 269 5.42 -1.67 -10.11
C GLY A 269 6.38 -2.85 -9.96
N LEU A 270 6.53 -3.68 -11.01
CA LEU A 270 7.47 -4.79 -11.03
C LEU A 270 8.92 -4.31 -10.89
N VAL A 271 9.34 -3.34 -11.70
CA VAL A 271 10.70 -2.79 -11.66
C VAL A 271 11.01 -2.20 -10.29
N ALA A 272 10.08 -1.44 -9.70
CA ALA A 272 10.25 -0.87 -8.36
C ALA A 272 10.45 -1.97 -7.31
N LEU A 273 9.64 -3.02 -7.32
CA LEU A 273 9.78 -4.17 -6.40
C LEU A 273 11.11 -4.91 -6.60
N VAL A 274 11.52 -5.15 -7.84
CA VAL A 274 12.82 -5.78 -8.12
C VAL A 274 13.97 -4.92 -7.63
N CYS A 275 13.90 -3.59 -7.83
CA CYS A 275 14.92 -2.64 -7.32
C CYS A 275 14.98 -2.60 -5.79
N THR A 276 13.90 -2.95 -5.09
CA THR A 276 13.87 -3.00 -3.62
C THR A 276 14.21 -4.37 -3.07
N TYR A 277 14.32 -5.40 -3.91
CA TYR A 277 14.63 -6.76 -3.43
C TYR A 277 15.93 -6.76 -2.63
N PRO A 278 15.92 -7.19 -1.35
CA PRO A 278 17.10 -7.09 -0.49
C PRO A 278 18.18 -8.08 -0.92
N PRO A 279 19.47 -7.72 -0.80
CA PRO A 279 20.58 -8.64 -1.00
C PRO A 279 20.61 -9.71 0.12
N ARG A 280 21.55 -10.65 0.05
CA ARG A 280 21.71 -11.73 1.06
C ARG A 280 21.86 -11.20 2.48
N THR A 281 22.36 -9.98 2.66
CA THR A 281 22.49 -9.30 3.96
C THR A 281 21.14 -8.87 4.54
N GLY A 282 20.10 -8.79 3.72
CA GLY A 282 18.79 -8.26 4.09
C GLY A 282 18.72 -6.75 4.19
N PHE A 283 19.82 -6.01 3.93
CA PHE A 283 19.87 -4.56 4.08
C PHE A 283 19.64 -3.86 2.75
N ILE A 284 18.57 -3.06 2.68
CA ILE A 284 18.21 -2.22 1.52
C ILE A 284 18.88 -0.87 1.71
N GLU A 285 19.80 -0.52 0.81
CA GLU A 285 20.62 0.67 0.93
C GLU A 285 19.86 1.95 0.59
N ARG A 286 20.24 3.05 1.23
CA ARG A 286 19.70 4.40 1.02
C ARG A 286 19.73 4.86 -0.46
N ARG A 287 20.78 4.52 -1.21
CA ARG A 287 20.92 4.89 -2.63
C ARG A 287 19.80 4.35 -3.51
N ARG A 288 19.16 3.21 -3.12
CA ARG A 288 18.01 2.68 -3.84
C ARG A 288 16.78 3.58 -3.70
N GLY A 289 16.68 4.38 -2.63
CA GLY A 289 15.63 5.40 -2.49
C GLY A 289 15.66 6.43 -3.60
N VAL A 290 16.85 6.91 -4.01
CA VAL A 290 16.99 7.84 -5.14
C VAL A 290 16.53 7.21 -6.43
N LEU A 291 16.90 5.93 -6.69
CA LEU A 291 16.49 5.18 -7.87
C LEU A 291 14.95 5.03 -7.92
N LEU A 292 14.35 4.69 -6.80
CA LEU A 292 12.90 4.53 -6.70
C LEU A 292 12.14 5.82 -6.97
N LEU A 293 12.62 6.95 -6.42
CA LEU A 293 12.01 8.26 -6.69
C LEU A 293 12.18 8.67 -8.16
N ALA A 294 13.34 8.37 -8.77
CA ALA A 294 13.52 8.57 -10.21
C ALA A 294 12.55 7.71 -11.04
N LEU A 295 12.33 6.44 -10.65
CA LEU A 295 11.33 5.57 -11.26
C LEU A 295 9.91 6.13 -11.09
N TYR A 296 9.59 6.71 -9.94
CA TYR A 296 8.28 7.33 -9.73
C TYR A 296 8.06 8.53 -10.65
N VAL A 297 9.07 9.41 -10.80
CA VAL A 297 9.00 10.54 -11.74
C VAL A 297 8.84 10.04 -13.18
N ALA A 298 9.58 8.99 -13.57
CA ALA A 298 9.45 8.39 -14.89
C ALA A 298 8.04 7.76 -15.11
N TYR A 299 7.48 7.12 -14.07
CA TYR A 299 6.10 6.61 -14.10
C TYR A 299 5.08 7.73 -14.36
N LEU A 300 5.19 8.84 -13.63
CA LEU A 300 4.32 10.00 -13.84
C LEU A 300 4.46 10.55 -15.26
N ALA A 301 5.70 10.71 -15.76
CA ALA A 301 5.94 11.18 -17.13
C ALA A 301 5.31 10.25 -18.18
N ALA A 302 5.42 8.92 -17.99
CA ALA A 302 4.80 7.94 -18.88
C ALA A 302 3.27 8.00 -18.86
N LEU A 303 2.66 8.19 -17.67
CA LEU A 303 1.20 8.38 -17.55
C LEU A 303 0.72 9.65 -18.25
N PHE A 304 1.47 10.76 -18.09
CA PHE A 304 1.13 12.01 -18.77
C PHE A 304 1.15 11.89 -20.28
N GLN A 305 2.14 11.15 -20.84
CA GLN A 305 2.21 10.91 -22.28
C GLN A 305 1.03 10.09 -22.81
N LEU A 306 0.51 9.14 -22.03
CA LEU A 306 -0.71 8.39 -22.39
C LEU A 306 -1.98 9.24 -22.33
N GLY A 307 -2.06 10.19 -21.39
CA GLY A 307 -3.24 11.03 -21.22
C GLY A 307 -3.35 12.19 -22.23
N VAL A 308 -2.30 12.45 -23.00
CA VAL A 308 -2.25 13.49 -24.05
C VAL A 308 -2.45 12.89 -25.47
N ALA A 309 -2.34 11.57 -25.62
CA ALA A 309 -2.56 10.83 -26.87
C ALA A 309 -3.97 10.25 -26.94
#